data_8b7637bf2b1496efed1cd5614540736b
#
_entry.id   8b7637bf2b1496efed1cd5614540736b
#
_cell.length_a   1.000
_cell.length_b   1.000
_cell.length_c   1.000
_cell.angle_alpha   90.00
_cell.angle_beta   90.00
_cell.angle_gamma   90.00
#
_symmetry.space_group_name_H-M   'P 1'
#
loop_
_entity.id
_entity.type
_entity.pdbx_description
1 polymer ?
#
loop_
_entity_poly.entity_id
_entity_poly.type
_entity_poly.pdbx_seq_one_letter_code
_entity_poly.pdbx_strand_id
1 'polypeptide(L)'
;MKLRLGALLLTGLLLAGCDQSSNDAKHIKVGVINGAEQDVAEVAKKVAKEKYGLDVELVGFSGSLLPNDATNQGELDANVFQHRPFLAEDNKAHGYKLVAVANTFVFPMAGYSRKIKSVNELKDGATIAIPNDPTNLGRALLLLQKEKLIALKPDTGLLPTALDITANPKNLKIMELEGAQLPRVLDDPKVDVAIISTTYLQQTGLSPVHDSVFIEDKNSPYVNIVVTREDNKNAENVKEFIQSYQSPEVAKAAETIFNGGAVPGW
;
A
#
# COMPACT_ATOMS: atom_id res chain seq x y z
N MET A 1 23.46 33.98 76.48
CA MET A 1 23.15 32.74 75.74
C MET A 1 22.22 33.17 74.59
N LYS A 2 22.75 33.37 73.40
CA LYS A 2 22.00 33.93 72.25
C LYS A 2 21.83 32.83 71.23
N LEU A 3 20.58 32.35 71.04
CA LEU A 3 20.20 31.41 70.03
C LEU A 3 20.12 32.15 68.69
N ARG A 4 20.86 31.70 67.65
CA ARG A 4 20.75 32.19 66.31
C ARG A 4 19.96 31.16 65.51
N LEU A 5 18.77 31.59 65.05
CA LEU A 5 17.89 30.85 64.16
C LEU A 5 18.44 30.99 62.73
N GLY A 6 18.89 29.89 62.13
CA GLY A 6 19.31 29.85 60.75
C GLY A 6 18.10 29.47 59.85
N ALA A 7 17.74 30.39 58.96
CA ALA A 7 16.73 30.15 57.95
C ALA A 7 17.35 29.37 56.77
N LEU A 8 16.88 28.15 56.53
CA LEU A 8 17.16 27.37 55.33
C LEU A 8 16.22 27.79 54.23
N LEU A 9 16.77 28.48 53.19
CA LEU A 9 16.09 28.75 51.96
C LEU A 9 16.12 27.45 51.12
N LEU A 10 14.95 26.80 50.97
CA LEU A 10 14.73 25.69 50.07
C LEU A 10 14.47 26.23 48.66
N THR A 11 15.52 26.25 47.82
CA THR A 11 15.38 26.61 46.41
C THR A 11 14.75 25.41 45.68
N GLY A 12 13.44 25.49 45.40
CA GLY A 12 12.74 24.56 44.54
C GLY A 12 13.21 24.69 43.10
N LEU A 13 13.98 23.73 42.58
CA LEU A 13 14.20 23.56 41.16
C LEU A 13 12.88 23.07 40.52
N LEU A 14 12.18 23.97 39.84
CA LEU A 14 11.15 23.61 38.90
C LEU A 14 11.84 22.98 37.67
N LEU A 15 11.87 21.65 37.65
CA LEU A 15 12.12 20.89 36.44
C LEU A 15 10.91 21.12 35.50
N ALA A 16 11.00 22.13 34.63
CA ALA A 16 10.17 22.23 33.45
C ALA A 16 10.55 21.04 32.55
N GLY A 17 9.82 19.94 32.69
CA GLY A 17 9.82 18.86 31.71
C GLY A 17 9.35 19.46 30.40
N CYS A 18 10.27 19.71 29.47
CA CYS A 18 9.93 19.90 28.09
C CYS A 18 9.29 18.60 27.62
N ASP A 19 8.00 18.59 27.54
CA ASP A 19 7.24 17.61 26.76
C ASP A 19 7.64 17.83 25.30
N GLN A 20 8.61 17.06 24.84
CA GLN A 20 9.19 17.17 23.49
C GLN A 20 8.35 16.35 22.54
N SER A 21 7.05 16.65 22.49
CA SER A 21 6.22 16.38 21.33
C SER A 21 6.27 17.62 20.41
N SER A 22 7.44 18.03 19.99
CA SER A 22 7.56 18.92 18.84
C SER A 22 7.20 18.08 17.61
N ASN A 23 5.91 18.03 17.32
CA ASN A 23 5.43 17.75 15.98
C ASN A 23 6.04 18.89 15.14
N ASP A 24 7.21 18.66 14.54
CA ASP A 24 7.85 19.68 13.71
C ASP A 24 6.89 19.90 12.53
N ALA A 25 6.16 21.03 12.55
CA ALA A 25 5.12 21.31 11.56
C ALA A 25 5.64 21.27 10.12
N LYS A 26 6.98 21.27 9.95
CA LYS A 26 7.67 21.21 8.67
C LYS A 26 8.45 19.89 8.44
N HIS A 27 8.14 18.86 9.21
CA HIS A 27 8.67 17.51 9.02
C HIS A 27 7.52 16.50 9.01
N ILE A 28 7.62 15.46 8.16
CA ILE A 28 6.70 14.32 8.13
C ILE A 28 7.45 13.04 7.77
N LYS A 29 7.18 11.97 8.50
CA LYS A 29 7.76 10.66 8.28
C LYS A 29 6.72 9.72 7.65
N VAL A 30 7.00 9.24 6.42
CA VAL A 30 6.03 8.53 5.59
C VAL A 30 6.54 7.15 5.19
N GLY A 31 5.76 6.12 5.50
CA GLY A 31 6.00 4.75 5.08
C GLY A 31 5.53 4.48 3.65
N VAL A 32 6.37 3.84 2.84
CA VAL A 32 6.09 3.47 1.45
C VAL A 32 6.64 2.07 1.14
N ILE A 33 6.14 1.42 0.08
CA ILE A 33 6.76 0.19 -0.41
C ILE A 33 7.98 0.53 -1.28
N ASN A 34 9.09 -0.17 -1.05
CA ASN A 34 10.32 -0.03 -1.83
C ASN A 34 10.06 -0.29 -3.32
N GLY A 35 10.74 0.45 -4.19
CA GLY A 35 10.59 0.38 -5.63
C GLY A 35 9.71 1.51 -6.18
N ALA A 36 8.85 1.21 -7.14
CA ALA A 36 8.10 2.21 -7.90
C ALA A 36 7.26 3.17 -7.04
N GLU A 37 6.63 2.69 -5.96
CA GLU A 37 5.88 3.56 -5.03
C GLU A 37 6.81 4.53 -4.29
N GLN A 38 7.98 4.06 -3.85
CA GLN A 38 9.00 4.91 -3.24
C GLN A 38 9.53 5.93 -4.25
N ASP A 39 9.79 5.55 -5.50
CA ASP A 39 10.26 6.46 -6.54
C ASP A 39 9.26 7.59 -6.80
N VAL A 40 7.96 7.29 -6.80
CA VAL A 40 6.89 8.31 -6.89
C VAL A 40 6.87 9.20 -5.65
N ALA A 41 7.04 8.63 -4.46
CA ALA A 41 7.07 9.39 -3.20
C ALA A 41 8.31 10.32 -3.12
N GLU A 42 9.44 9.95 -3.72
CA GLU A 42 10.61 10.86 -3.83
C GLU A 42 10.30 12.10 -4.68
N VAL A 43 9.48 11.96 -5.73
CA VAL A 43 9.00 13.13 -6.49
C VAL A 43 8.07 13.98 -5.62
N ALA A 44 7.16 13.37 -4.87
CA ALA A 44 6.28 14.09 -3.94
C ALA A 44 7.07 14.82 -2.85
N LYS A 45 8.10 14.21 -2.29
CA LYS A 45 9.05 14.82 -1.35
C LYS A 45 9.70 16.08 -1.91
N LYS A 46 10.16 16.01 -3.18
CA LYS A 46 10.74 17.17 -3.85
C LYS A 46 9.70 18.31 -4.00
N VAL A 47 8.49 17.99 -4.45
CA VAL A 47 7.39 18.95 -4.56
C VAL A 47 7.04 19.56 -3.20
N ALA A 48 6.98 18.74 -2.14
CA ALA A 48 6.70 19.18 -0.78
C ALA A 48 7.75 20.18 -0.28
N LYS A 49 9.03 19.90 -0.54
CA LYS A 49 10.13 20.80 -0.17
C LYS A 49 10.07 22.12 -0.93
N GLU A 50 9.85 22.07 -2.24
CA GLU A 50 9.83 23.25 -3.10
C GLU A 50 8.61 24.15 -2.85
N LYS A 51 7.41 23.58 -2.67
CA LYS A 51 6.16 24.34 -2.54
C LYS A 51 5.85 24.78 -1.10
N TYR A 52 6.20 23.95 -0.12
CA TYR A 52 5.77 24.14 1.28
C TYR A 52 6.94 24.25 2.27
N GLY A 53 8.18 24.00 1.84
CA GLY A 53 9.32 23.87 2.75
C GLY A 53 9.24 22.62 3.64
N LEU A 54 8.32 21.71 3.34
CA LEU A 54 8.09 20.47 4.11
C LEU A 54 9.26 19.51 3.87
N ASP A 55 9.82 19.00 4.96
CA ASP A 55 10.83 17.95 4.95
C ASP A 55 10.16 16.58 5.10
N VAL A 56 10.23 15.75 4.05
CA VAL A 56 9.62 14.43 4.04
C VAL A 56 10.70 13.37 4.23
N GLU A 57 10.63 12.62 5.33
CA GLU A 57 11.43 11.42 5.55
C GLU A 57 10.66 10.21 5.02
N LEU A 58 11.18 9.53 4.00
CA LEU A 58 10.58 8.31 3.48
C LEU A 58 11.20 7.08 4.14
N VAL A 59 10.33 6.18 4.64
CA VAL A 59 10.71 4.89 5.20
C VAL A 59 10.21 3.78 4.29
N GLY A 60 11.16 3.09 3.63
CA GLY A 60 10.85 2.02 2.69
C GLY A 60 10.62 0.68 3.36
N PHE A 61 9.55 -0.02 2.98
CA PHE A 61 9.22 -1.37 3.42
C PHE A 61 9.28 -2.35 2.24
N SER A 62 9.70 -3.58 2.50
CA SER A 62 9.76 -4.63 1.47
C SER A 62 8.43 -5.33 1.20
N GLY A 63 7.43 -5.12 2.07
CA GLY A 63 6.09 -5.71 1.97
C GLY A 63 5.07 -4.96 2.83
N SER A 64 3.82 -5.40 2.78
CA SER A 64 2.66 -4.70 3.35
C SER A 64 2.39 -4.99 4.84
N LEU A 65 3.15 -5.86 5.49
CA LEU A 65 2.84 -6.33 6.85
C LEU A 65 3.13 -5.30 7.97
N LEU A 66 4.15 -4.47 7.80
CA LEU A 66 4.66 -3.62 8.88
C LEU A 66 4.24 -2.15 8.84
N PRO A 67 3.92 -1.52 7.70
CA PRO A 67 3.70 -0.08 7.65
C PRO A 67 2.55 0.42 8.53
N ASN A 68 1.46 -0.35 8.66
CA ASN A 68 0.33 0.02 9.51
C ASN A 68 0.68 -0.08 10.99
N ASP A 69 1.42 -1.09 11.40
CA ASP A 69 1.89 -1.21 12.79
C ASP A 69 2.79 -0.03 13.16
N ALA A 70 3.79 0.29 12.34
CA ALA A 70 4.67 1.44 12.54
C ALA A 70 3.90 2.77 12.59
N THR A 71 2.86 2.94 11.75
CA THR A 71 1.99 4.13 11.78
C THR A 71 1.17 4.18 13.06
N ASN A 72 0.59 3.04 13.49
CA ASN A 72 -0.22 2.95 14.70
C ASN A 72 0.61 3.22 15.97
N GLN A 73 1.87 2.79 15.99
CA GLN A 73 2.81 3.03 17.10
C GLN A 73 3.37 4.46 17.12
N GLY A 74 3.14 5.27 16.08
CA GLY A 74 3.65 6.63 15.96
C GLY A 74 5.10 6.71 15.47
N GLU A 75 5.67 5.61 14.99
CA GLU A 75 6.99 5.59 14.35
C GLU A 75 6.94 6.26 12.96
N LEU A 76 5.76 6.30 12.35
CA LEU A 76 5.44 7.03 11.13
C LEU A 76 4.28 8.00 11.39
N ASP A 77 4.28 9.13 10.69
CA ASP A 77 3.16 10.08 10.67
C ASP A 77 2.06 9.64 9.70
N ALA A 78 2.46 9.04 8.60
CA ALA A 78 1.58 8.55 7.56
C ALA A 78 2.18 7.33 6.85
N ASN A 79 1.34 6.62 6.09
CA ASN A 79 1.81 5.67 5.09
C ASN A 79 1.02 5.79 3.78
N VAL A 80 1.64 5.37 2.67
CA VAL A 80 1.05 5.38 1.33
C VAL A 80 1.45 4.11 0.61
N PHE A 81 0.64 3.05 0.73
CA PHE A 81 0.92 1.76 0.09
C PHE A 81 -0.32 0.90 -0.15
N GLN A 82 -1.43 1.22 0.48
CA GLN A 82 -2.60 0.36 0.63
C GLN A 82 -3.87 0.99 0.09
N HIS A 83 -4.85 0.16 -0.22
CA HIS A 83 -6.20 0.57 -0.59
C HIS A 83 -7.19 0.43 0.59
N ARG A 84 -8.37 1.07 0.48
CA ARG A 84 -9.37 1.09 1.56
C ARG A 84 -9.78 -0.29 2.09
N PRO A 85 -10.05 -1.31 1.26
CA PRO A 85 -10.37 -2.64 1.78
C PRO A 85 -9.26 -3.24 2.64
N PHE A 86 -7.97 -3.05 2.25
CA PHE A 86 -6.83 -3.52 3.03
C PHE A 86 -6.78 -2.84 4.40
N LEU A 87 -6.89 -1.51 4.44
CA LEU A 87 -6.91 -0.76 5.70
C LEU A 87 -8.04 -1.23 6.62
N ALA A 88 -9.25 -1.48 6.06
CA ALA A 88 -10.39 -1.90 6.85
C ALA A 88 -10.17 -3.27 7.52
N GLU A 89 -9.65 -4.25 6.77
CA GLU A 89 -9.36 -5.57 7.30
C GLU A 89 -8.18 -5.57 8.27
N ASP A 90 -7.12 -4.80 8.00
CA ASP A 90 -5.97 -4.69 8.88
C ASP A 90 -6.32 -4.01 10.21
N ASN A 91 -7.09 -2.93 10.16
CA ASN A 91 -7.65 -2.28 11.36
C ASN A 91 -8.48 -3.25 12.20
N LYS A 92 -9.34 -4.06 11.55
CA LYS A 92 -10.19 -5.05 12.21
C LYS A 92 -9.36 -6.18 12.82
N ALA A 93 -8.37 -6.69 12.11
CA ALA A 93 -7.54 -7.81 12.55
C ALA A 93 -6.65 -7.45 13.74
N HIS A 94 -6.12 -6.23 13.78
CA HIS A 94 -5.14 -5.78 14.78
C HIS A 94 -5.70 -4.76 15.80
N GLY A 95 -6.95 -4.31 15.62
CA GLY A 95 -7.56 -3.31 16.50
C GLY A 95 -7.01 -1.90 16.31
N TYR A 96 -6.39 -1.61 15.16
CA TYR A 96 -5.90 -0.28 14.85
C TYR A 96 -7.05 0.70 14.61
N LYS A 97 -6.74 2.01 14.76
CA LYS A 97 -7.67 3.12 14.51
C LYS A 97 -7.10 4.06 13.44
N LEU A 98 -6.45 3.47 12.44
CA LEU A 98 -5.88 4.22 11.34
C LEU A 98 -6.99 4.70 10.40
N VAL A 99 -6.79 5.88 9.79
CA VAL A 99 -7.80 6.54 8.94
C VAL A 99 -7.22 6.90 7.58
N ALA A 100 -8.03 6.70 6.54
CA ALA A 100 -7.73 7.16 5.20
C ALA A 100 -8.05 8.65 5.08
N VAL A 101 -7.06 9.47 4.72
CA VAL A 101 -7.20 10.93 4.63
C VAL A 101 -7.22 11.46 3.20
N ALA A 102 -6.70 10.72 2.23
CA ALA A 102 -6.77 11.07 0.81
C ALA A 102 -6.68 9.83 -0.08
N ASN A 103 -7.20 9.93 -1.30
CA ASN A 103 -6.93 8.98 -2.36
C ASN A 103 -5.57 9.29 -3.02
N THR A 104 -4.93 8.27 -3.59
CA THR A 104 -3.73 8.42 -4.42
C THR A 104 -3.96 7.78 -5.79
N PHE A 105 -3.23 6.75 -6.16
CA PHE A 105 -3.36 6.10 -7.45
C PHE A 105 -4.18 4.82 -7.39
N VAL A 106 -4.81 4.47 -8.48
CA VAL A 106 -5.25 3.10 -8.75
C VAL A 106 -4.08 2.36 -9.41
N PHE A 107 -3.66 1.26 -8.81
CA PHE A 107 -2.68 0.32 -9.36
C PHE A 107 -3.41 -0.96 -9.77
N PRO A 108 -3.72 -1.15 -11.06
CA PRO A 108 -4.43 -2.34 -11.51
C PRO A 108 -3.70 -3.63 -11.16
N MET A 109 -4.45 -4.64 -10.78
CA MET A 109 -3.96 -6.01 -10.64
C MET A 109 -4.12 -6.72 -11.98
N ALA A 110 -3.13 -7.51 -12.39
CA ALA A 110 -3.16 -8.21 -13.66
C ALA A 110 -2.49 -9.59 -13.60
N GLY A 111 -2.87 -10.48 -14.48
CA GLY A 111 -2.22 -11.77 -14.69
C GLY A 111 -1.06 -11.65 -15.68
N TYR A 112 0.10 -12.18 -15.31
CA TYR A 112 1.32 -12.19 -16.13
C TYR A 112 1.82 -13.61 -16.33
N SER A 113 2.47 -13.86 -17.46
CA SER A 113 3.02 -15.18 -17.79
C SER A 113 4.26 -15.06 -18.67
N ARG A 114 5.23 -15.96 -18.46
CA ARG A 114 6.33 -16.19 -19.40
C ARG A 114 5.99 -17.23 -20.47
N LYS A 115 4.86 -17.94 -20.31
CA LYS A 115 4.51 -19.12 -21.12
C LYS A 115 3.38 -18.86 -22.13
N ILE A 116 2.45 -17.96 -21.79
CA ILE A 116 1.26 -17.67 -22.59
C ILE A 116 1.08 -16.17 -22.78
N LYS A 117 0.38 -15.78 -23.83
CA LYS A 117 0.06 -14.38 -24.15
C LYS A 117 -1.43 -14.08 -24.06
N SER A 118 -2.27 -15.10 -23.93
CA SER A 118 -3.73 -14.98 -23.90
C SER A 118 -4.32 -16.00 -22.94
N VAL A 119 -5.43 -15.64 -22.28
CA VAL A 119 -6.25 -16.54 -21.45
C VAL A 119 -6.65 -17.82 -22.18
N ASN A 120 -6.87 -17.73 -23.50
CA ASN A 120 -7.26 -18.87 -24.33
C ASN A 120 -6.17 -19.97 -24.42
N GLU A 121 -4.92 -19.62 -24.16
CA GLU A 121 -3.80 -20.57 -24.18
C GLU A 121 -3.62 -21.30 -22.82
N LEU A 122 -4.38 -20.90 -21.79
CA LEU A 122 -4.29 -21.48 -20.45
C LEU A 122 -4.78 -22.94 -20.49
N LYS A 123 -3.91 -23.86 -20.12
CA LYS A 123 -4.17 -25.31 -20.12
C LYS A 123 -4.96 -25.75 -18.89
N ASP A 124 -5.62 -26.91 -19.00
CA ASP A 124 -6.23 -27.56 -17.86
C ASP A 124 -5.15 -27.96 -16.85
N GLY A 125 -5.43 -27.77 -15.56
CA GLY A 125 -4.50 -28.03 -14.47
C GLY A 125 -3.39 -26.99 -14.29
N ALA A 126 -3.45 -25.87 -15.02
CA ALA A 126 -2.48 -24.77 -14.89
C ALA A 126 -2.44 -24.23 -13.46
N THR A 127 -1.25 -23.80 -13.04
CA THR A 127 -1.02 -23.20 -11.72
C THR A 127 -1.04 -21.67 -11.83
N ILE A 128 -1.92 -21.05 -11.04
CA ILE A 128 -2.04 -19.60 -10.93
C ILE A 128 -1.59 -19.17 -9.53
N ALA A 129 -0.50 -18.38 -9.46
CA ALA A 129 -0.03 -17.78 -8.23
C ALA A 129 -0.77 -16.46 -7.97
N ILE A 130 -1.28 -16.29 -6.74
CA ILE A 130 -2.07 -15.12 -6.32
C ILE A 130 -1.61 -14.62 -4.95
N PRO A 131 -1.93 -13.36 -4.55
CA PRO A 131 -1.63 -12.85 -3.22
C PRO A 131 -2.32 -13.67 -2.11
N ASN A 132 -1.70 -13.73 -0.93
CA ASN A 132 -2.22 -14.46 0.23
C ASN A 132 -2.84 -13.57 1.32
N ASP A 133 -2.72 -12.23 1.23
CA ASP A 133 -3.45 -11.36 2.13
C ASP A 133 -4.95 -11.37 1.79
N PRO A 134 -5.86 -11.31 2.79
CA PRO A 134 -7.28 -11.56 2.56
C PRO A 134 -7.91 -10.68 1.48
N THR A 135 -7.50 -9.43 1.37
CA THR A 135 -8.12 -8.48 0.44
C THR A 135 -7.60 -8.62 -0.99
N ASN A 136 -6.28 -8.81 -1.18
CA ASN A 136 -5.74 -9.04 -2.52
C ASN A 136 -5.95 -10.49 -2.99
N LEU A 137 -6.05 -11.47 -2.09
CA LEU A 137 -6.55 -12.81 -2.40
C LEU A 137 -7.95 -12.72 -3.02
N GLY A 138 -8.88 -12.06 -2.30
CA GLY A 138 -10.25 -11.87 -2.78
C GLY A 138 -10.30 -11.14 -4.11
N ARG A 139 -9.51 -10.07 -4.25
CA ARG A 139 -9.37 -9.29 -5.49
C ARG A 139 -8.89 -10.15 -6.67
N ALA A 140 -7.89 -10.99 -6.46
CA ALA A 140 -7.38 -11.90 -7.50
C ALA A 140 -8.43 -12.94 -7.90
N LEU A 141 -9.17 -13.51 -6.95
CA LEU A 141 -10.26 -14.47 -7.25
C LEU A 141 -11.41 -13.81 -8.01
N LEU A 142 -11.77 -12.56 -7.65
CA LEU A 142 -12.77 -11.78 -8.39
C LEU A 142 -12.31 -11.49 -9.83
N LEU A 143 -11.01 -11.22 -10.02
CA LEU A 143 -10.44 -11.04 -11.36
C LEU A 143 -10.50 -12.35 -12.17
N LEU A 144 -10.17 -13.50 -11.58
CA LEU A 144 -10.31 -14.80 -12.23
C LEU A 144 -11.78 -15.12 -12.60
N GLN A 145 -12.73 -14.73 -11.74
CA GLN A 145 -14.17 -14.88 -12.04
C GLN A 145 -14.59 -13.95 -13.21
N LYS A 146 -14.13 -12.71 -13.24
CA LYS A 146 -14.38 -11.78 -14.36
C LYS A 146 -13.89 -12.37 -15.68
N GLU A 147 -12.73 -13.00 -15.69
CA GLU A 147 -12.17 -13.69 -16.84
C GLU A 147 -12.84 -15.05 -17.14
N LYS A 148 -13.89 -15.41 -16.39
CA LYS A 148 -14.64 -16.68 -16.52
C LYS A 148 -13.78 -17.94 -16.33
N LEU A 149 -12.67 -17.82 -15.63
CA LEU A 149 -11.77 -18.93 -15.32
C LEU A 149 -12.27 -19.75 -14.13
N ILE A 150 -12.98 -19.10 -13.20
CA ILE A 150 -13.65 -19.72 -12.06
C ILE A 150 -15.04 -19.10 -11.86
N ALA A 151 -15.88 -19.75 -11.03
CA ALA A 151 -17.06 -19.12 -10.46
C ALA A 151 -16.95 -19.16 -8.92
N LEU A 152 -17.40 -18.09 -8.28
CA LEU A 152 -17.44 -17.96 -6.83
C LEU A 152 -18.88 -18.08 -6.33
N LYS A 153 -19.06 -18.40 -5.04
CA LYS A 153 -20.36 -18.27 -4.37
C LYS A 153 -20.90 -16.86 -4.51
N PRO A 154 -22.21 -16.67 -4.60
CA PRO A 154 -22.80 -15.33 -4.54
C PRO A 154 -22.51 -14.68 -3.18
N ASP A 155 -22.57 -13.34 -3.16
CA ASP A 155 -22.51 -12.51 -1.95
C ASP A 155 -21.22 -12.62 -1.11
N THR A 156 -20.11 -13.04 -1.70
CA THR A 156 -18.80 -13.07 -1.02
C THR A 156 -18.19 -11.67 -0.80
N GLY A 157 -18.80 -10.63 -1.39
CA GLY A 157 -18.26 -9.27 -1.32
C GLY A 157 -16.86 -9.16 -1.92
N LEU A 158 -15.97 -8.44 -1.24
CA LEU A 158 -14.58 -8.23 -1.68
C LEU A 158 -13.57 -9.24 -1.09
N LEU A 159 -14.04 -10.21 -0.28
CA LEU A 159 -13.19 -11.13 0.49
C LEU A 159 -13.45 -12.61 0.20
N PRO A 160 -13.72 -13.04 -1.06
CA PRO A 160 -13.78 -14.46 -1.34
C PRO A 160 -12.45 -15.16 -1.04
N THR A 161 -12.55 -16.42 -0.67
CA THR A 161 -11.41 -17.33 -0.47
C THR A 161 -11.43 -18.46 -1.48
N ALA A 162 -10.40 -19.29 -1.56
CA ALA A 162 -10.39 -20.46 -2.43
C ALA A 162 -11.53 -21.44 -2.11
N LEU A 163 -12.06 -21.45 -0.87
CA LEU A 163 -13.21 -22.27 -0.45
C LEU A 163 -14.55 -21.78 -1.04
N ASP A 164 -14.57 -20.60 -1.61
CA ASP A 164 -15.76 -20.02 -2.25
C ASP A 164 -15.84 -20.32 -3.74
N ILE A 165 -14.87 -21.03 -4.30
CA ILE A 165 -14.88 -21.47 -5.70
C ILE A 165 -15.94 -22.56 -5.86
N THR A 166 -16.97 -22.28 -6.66
CA THR A 166 -18.07 -23.21 -6.97
C THR A 166 -17.90 -23.91 -8.32
N ALA A 167 -17.14 -23.32 -9.24
CA ALA A 167 -16.77 -23.92 -10.50
C ALA A 167 -15.34 -23.56 -10.89
N ASN A 168 -14.61 -24.56 -11.39
CA ASN A 168 -13.24 -24.43 -11.87
C ASN A 168 -13.07 -25.36 -13.09
N PRO A 169 -13.62 -24.97 -14.27
CA PRO A 169 -13.74 -25.84 -15.41
C PRO A 169 -12.40 -26.30 -15.98
N LYS A 170 -11.33 -25.54 -15.75
CA LYS A 170 -9.97 -25.89 -16.17
C LYS A 170 -9.15 -26.58 -15.08
N ASN A 171 -9.74 -26.92 -13.94
CA ASN A 171 -9.03 -27.53 -12.79
C ASN A 171 -7.76 -26.74 -12.39
N LEU A 172 -7.84 -25.41 -12.40
CA LEU A 172 -6.73 -24.52 -12.05
C LEU A 172 -6.27 -24.77 -10.63
N LYS A 173 -4.96 -24.77 -10.42
CA LYS A 173 -4.35 -24.88 -9.10
C LYS A 173 -4.04 -23.47 -8.61
N ILE A 174 -4.61 -23.09 -7.48
CA ILE A 174 -4.36 -21.81 -6.84
C ILE A 174 -3.16 -21.97 -5.91
N MET A 175 -2.14 -21.11 -6.08
CA MET A 175 -0.96 -21.01 -5.22
C MET A 175 -0.96 -19.65 -4.57
N GLU A 176 -1.12 -19.60 -3.26
CA GLU A 176 -1.17 -18.37 -2.48
C GLU A 176 0.23 -18.00 -1.98
N LEU A 177 0.69 -16.77 -2.26
CA LEU A 177 2.00 -16.24 -1.88
C LEU A 177 1.89 -14.80 -1.41
N GLU A 178 2.85 -14.35 -0.60
CA GLU A 178 2.98 -12.93 -0.27
C GLU A 178 3.16 -12.10 -1.55
N GLY A 179 2.47 -10.95 -1.64
CA GLY A 179 2.41 -10.12 -2.86
C GLY A 179 3.78 -9.74 -3.42
N ALA A 180 4.75 -9.42 -2.56
CA ALA A 180 6.11 -9.07 -2.95
C ALA A 180 6.93 -10.25 -3.52
N GLN A 181 6.47 -11.50 -3.33
CA GLN A 181 7.13 -12.70 -3.87
C GLN A 181 6.61 -13.08 -5.26
N LEU A 182 5.41 -12.64 -5.64
CA LEU A 182 4.77 -13.02 -6.90
C LEU A 182 5.60 -12.71 -8.16
N PRO A 183 6.33 -11.58 -8.26
CA PRO A 183 7.19 -11.33 -9.41
C PRO A 183 8.27 -12.41 -9.64
N ARG A 184 8.79 -13.00 -8.55
CA ARG A 184 9.86 -13.99 -8.60
C ARG A 184 9.42 -15.34 -9.14
N VAL A 185 8.15 -15.70 -8.95
CA VAL A 185 7.62 -16.99 -9.42
C VAL A 185 7.22 -16.98 -10.89
N LEU A 186 7.32 -15.84 -11.59
CA LEU A 186 7.11 -15.78 -13.04
C LEU A 186 8.09 -16.66 -13.81
N ASP A 187 9.28 -16.88 -13.27
CA ASP A 187 10.33 -17.71 -13.89
C ASP A 187 10.32 -19.16 -13.35
N ASP A 188 9.43 -19.50 -12.41
CA ASP A 188 9.23 -20.87 -11.94
C ASP A 188 8.50 -21.70 -13.01
N PRO A 189 9.07 -22.82 -13.51
CA PRO A 189 8.42 -23.66 -14.50
C PRO A 189 7.10 -24.29 -14.02
N LYS A 190 6.82 -24.32 -12.72
CA LYS A 190 5.59 -24.83 -12.14
C LYS A 190 4.44 -23.82 -12.15
N VAL A 191 4.73 -22.52 -12.31
CA VAL A 191 3.72 -21.46 -12.36
C VAL A 191 3.42 -21.11 -13.82
N ASP A 192 2.15 -21.06 -14.16
CA ASP A 192 1.69 -20.70 -15.51
C ASP A 192 1.29 -19.25 -15.63
N VAL A 193 0.66 -18.70 -14.58
CA VAL A 193 0.29 -17.29 -14.47
C VAL A 193 0.53 -16.83 -13.03
N ALA A 194 1.05 -15.61 -12.85
CA ALA A 194 1.07 -14.93 -11.56
C ALA A 194 0.19 -13.68 -11.62
N ILE A 195 -0.73 -13.51 -10.66
CA ILE A 195 -1.56 -12.30 -10.55
C ILE A 195 -0.85 -11.33 -9.63
N ILE A 196 -0.38 -10.22 -10.18
CA ILE A 196 0.51 -9.27 -9.52
C ILE A 196 -0.11 -7.88 -9.52
N SER A 197 -0.10 -7.19 -8.37
CA SER A 197 -0.37 -5.75 -8.33
C SER A 197 0.75 -5.00 -9.03
N THR A 198 0.40 -3.95 -9.78
CA THR A 198 1.36 -3.08 -10.46
C THR A 198 2.43 -2.52 -9.49
N THR A 199 2.11 -2.37 -8.20
CA THR A 199 3.04 -2.00 -7.12
C THR A 199 4.35 -2.82 -7.14
N TYR A 200 4.24 -4.13 -7.38
CA TYR A 200 5.39 -5.06 -7.33
C TYR A 200 5.98 -5.39 -8.70
N LEU A 201 5.45 -4.81 -9.77
CA LEU A 201 5.79 -5.22 -11.15
C LEU A 201 7.15 -4.69 -11.64
N GLN A 202 7.63 -3.55 -11.11
CA GLN A 202 8.81 -2.82 -11.60
C GLN A 202 10.03 -3.73 -11.80
N GLN A 203 10.32 -4.60 -10.84
CA GLN A 203 11.50 -5.48 -10.88
C GLN A 203 11.46 -6.56 -11.98
N THR A 204 10.31 -6.77 -12.63
CA THR A 204 10.13 -7.74 -13.72
C THR A 204 10.43 -7.17 -15.09
N GLY A 205 10.49 -5.85 -15.22
CA GLY A 205 10.55 -5.13 -16.49
C GLY A 205 9.29 -5.22 -17.35
N LEU A 206 8.20 -5.82 -16.84
CA LEU A 206 6.93 -5.97 -17.55
C LEU A 206 6.09 -4.69 -17.45
N SER A 207 5.30 -4.44 -18.49
CA SER A 207 4.29 -3.37 -18.55
C SER A 207 2.90 -3.93 -18.26
N PRO A 208 2.12 -3.33 -17.33
CA PRO A 208 0.74 -3.77 -17.11
C PRO A 208 -0.16 -3.60 -18.33
N VAL A 209 0.15 -2.64 -19.20
CA VAL A 209 -0.63 -2.33 -20.40
C VAL A 209 -0.29 -3.27 -21.56
N HIS A 210 0.97 -3.71 -21.69
CA HIS A 210 1.45 -4.44 -22.87
C HIS A 210 1.71 -5.93 -22.63
N ASP A 211 2.04 -6.33 -21.39
CA ASP A 211 2.51 -7.69 -21.08
C ASP A 211 1.53 -8.50 -20.25
N SER A 212 0.40 -7.92 -19.84
CA SER A 212 -0.62 -8.65 -19.10
C SER A 212 -1.40 -9.61 -20.00
N VAL A 213 -1.65 -10.82 -19.49
CA VAL A 213 -2.55 -11.80 -20.11
C VAL A 213 -4.02 -11.37 -19.94
N PHE A 214 -4.32 -10.76 -18.80
CA PHE A 214 -5.59 -10.10 -18.43
C PHE A 214 -5.34 -9.06 -17.34
N ILE A 215 -6.20 -8.06 -17.25
CA ILE A 215 -6.04 -6.92 -16.34
C ILE A 215 -7.38 -6.44 -15.77
N GLU A 216 -7.37 -5.92 -14.56
CA GLU A 216 -8.52 -5.24 -13.96
C GLU A 216 -8.96 -4.02 -14.76
N ASP A 217 -10.24 -3.63 -14.58
CA ASP A 217 -10.74 -2.37 -15.07
C ASP A 217 -10.16 -1.18 -14.30
N LYS A 218 -10.05 -0.04 -14.98
CA LYS A 218 -9.59 1.22 -14.36
C LYS A 218 -10.54 1.73 -13.27
N ASN A 219 -11.82 1.37 -13.31
CA ASN A 219 -12.84 1.70 -12.31
C ASN A 219 -12.82 0.66 -11.17
N SER A 220 -11.71 0.58 -10.47
CA SER A 220 -11.48 -0.37 -9.39
C SER A 220 -11.81 0.27 -8.02
N PRO A 221 -12.45 -0.46 -7.07
CA PRO A 221 -12.63 0.00 -5.71
C PRO A 221 -11.32 0.04 -4.90
N TYR A 222 -10.23 -0.42 -5.49
CA TYR A 222 -8.92 -0.59 -4.87
C TYR A 222 -8.00 0.62 -5.12
N VAL A 223 -8.55 1.86 -5.03
CA VAL A 223 -7.72 3.06 -5.03
C VAL A 223 -6.84 3.09 -3.79
N ASN A 224 -5.54 3.33 -3.98
CA ASN A 224 -4.62 3.50 -2.86
C ASN A 224 -4.87 4.84 -2.16
N ILE A 225 -4.45 4.92 -0.90
CA ILE A 225 -4.78 6.00 0.02
C ILE A 225 -3.56 6.45 0.83
N VAL A 226 -3.59 7.70 1.26
CA VAL A 226 -2.77 8.19 2.36
C VAL A 226 -3.48 7.82 3.65
N VAL A 227 -2.77 7.19 4.57
CA VAL A 227 -3.27 6.73 5.86
C VAL A 227 -2.49 7.38 6.99
N THR A 228 -3.20 7.79 8.05
CA THR A 228 -2.64 8.39 9.25
C THR A 228 -3.30 7.81 10.50
N ARG A 229 -2.83 8.22 11.68
CA ARG A 229 -3.60 8.05 12.92
C ARG A 229 -4.73 9.08 12.98
N GLU A 230 -5.71 8.81 13.84
CA GLU A 230 -6.86 9.71 14.06
C GLU A 230 -6.42 11.07 14.65
N ASP A 231 -5.39 11.07 15.51
CA ASP A 231 -4.89 12.26 16.22
C ASP A 231 -4.16 13.26 15.33
N ASN A 232 -3.50 12.79 14.25
CA ASN A 232 -2.74 13.66 13.36
C ASN A 232 -3.37 13.85 11.96
N LYS A 233 -4.55 13.31 11.69
CA LYS A 233 -5.22 13.36 10.37
C LYS A 233 -5.44 14.76 9.81
N ASN A 234 -5.52 15.79 10.67
CA ASN A 234 -5.74 17.18 10.29
C ASN A 234 -4.47 18.04 10.40
N ALA A 235 -3.31 17.44 10.69
CA ALA A 235 -2.05 18.14 10.83
C ALA A 235 -1.64 18.82 9.51
N GLU A 236 -0.99 19.99 9.60
CA GLU A 236 -0.64 20.79 8.42
C GLU A 236 0.37 20.07 7.53
N ASN A 237 1.38 19.41 8.11
CA ASN A 237 2.36 18.61 7.39
C ASN A 237 1.72 17.45 6.60
N VAL A 238 0.65 16.82 7.14
CA VAL A 238 -0.12 15.79 6.43
C VAL A 238 -0.84 16.38 5.22
N LYS A 239 -1.48 17.56 5.37
CA LYS A 239 -2.17 18.24 4.27
C LYS A 239 -1.20 18.67 3.17
N GLU A 240 -0.07 19.26 3.54
CA GLU A 240 0.98 19.68 2.60
C GLU A 240 1.55 18.46 1.83
N PHE A 241 1.75 17.34 2.52
CA PHE A 241 2.17 16.09 1.88
C PHE A 241 1.13 15.58 0.88
N ILE A 242 -0.14 15.53 1.26
CA ILE A 242 -1.25 15.12 0.36
C ILE A 242 -1.29 16.00 -0.89
N GLN A 243 -1.24 17.33 -0.74
CA GLN A 243 -1.25 18.27 -1.86
C GLN A 243 -0.03 18.07 -2.78
N SER A 244 1.12 17.74 -2.20
CA SER A 244 2.32 17.42 -2.96
C SER A 244 2.18 16.11 -3.72
N TYR A 245 1.65 15.07 -3.07
CA TYR A 245 1.46 13.75 -3.67
C TYR A 245 0.42 13.75 -4.81
N GLN A 246 -0.63 14.58 -4.69
CA GLN A 246 -1.68 14.75 -5.70
C GLN A 246 -1.34 15.80 -6.76
N SER A 247 -0.08 16.25 -6.85
CA SER A 247 0.34 17.25 -7.83
C SER A 247 0.44 16.70 -9.26
N PRO A 248 0.30 17.57 -10.29
CA PRO A 248 0.50 17.16 -11.68
C PRO A 248 1.90 16.59 -11.96
N GLU A 249 2.92 17.09 -11.25
CA GLU A 249 4.30 16.62 -11.35
C GLU A 249 4.42 15.17 -10.92
N VAL A 250 3.76 14.80 -9.80
CA VAL A 250 3.74 13.43 -9.28
C VAL A 250 2.89 12.52 -10.15
N ALA A 251 1.74 12.99 -10.66
CA ALA A 251 0.91 12.24 -11.58
C ALA A 251 1.68 11.85 -12.86
N LYS A 252 2.41 12.80 -13.45
CA LYS A 252 3.24 12.56 -14.62
C LYS A 252 4.41 11.60 -14.33
N ALA A 253 5.04 11.72 -13.17
CA ALA A 253 6.11 10.81 -12.76
C ALA A 253 5.58 9.39 -12.57
N ALA A 254 4.43 9.24 -11.90
CA ALA A 254 3.78 7.94 -11.70
C ALA A 254 3.42 7.25 -13.02
N GLU A 255 2.88 7.98 -14.00
CA GLU A 255 2.61 7.44 -15.34
C GLU A 255 3.87 6.84 -15.97
N THR A 256 5.01 7.54 -15.84
CA THR A 256 6.30 7.09 -16.41
C THR A 256 6.88 5.91 -15.61
N ILE A 257 6.94 6.02 -14.28
CA ILE A 257 7.54 5.01 -13.39
C ILE A 257 6.79 3.68 -13.48
N PHE A 258 5.47 3.73 -13.59
CA PHE A 258 4.62 2.55 -13.68
C PHE A 258 4.26 2.13 -15.13
N ASN A 259 4.94 2.68 -16.12
CA ASN A 259 4.69 2.38 -17.56
C ASN A 259 3.20 2.43 -17.93
N GLY A 260 2.49 3.49 -17.51
CA GLY A 260 1.06 3.67 -17.72
C GLY A 260 0.16 2.86 -16.78
N GLY A 261 0.72 2.15 -15.81
CA GLY A 261 -0.02 1.33 -14.83
C GLY A 261 -0.45 2.06 -13.56
N ALA A 262 -0.25 3.37 -13.47
CA ALA A 262 -0.74 4.20 -12.37
C ALA A 262 -1.80 5.18 -12.88
N VAL A 263 -2.99 5.15 -12.31
CA VAL A 263 -4.10 6.03 -12.68
C VAL A 263 -4.45 6.91 -11.48
N PRO A 264 -4.44 8.27 -11.60
CA PRO A 264 -4.88 9.14 -10.52
C PRO A 264 -6.29 8.80 -10.04
N GLY A 265 -6.49 8.72 -8.71
CA GLY A 265 -7.74 8.34 -8.05
C GLY A 265 -8.41 9.49 -7.28
N TRP A 266 -7.98 10.75 -7.53
CA TRP A 266 -8.51 11.98 -6.94
C TRP A 266 -9.11 12.89 -7.98
#